data_26ccd2176cb0b7c431c8fee675f753a6
#
_entry.id   26ccd2176cb0b7c431c8fee675f753a6
#
_cell.length_a   1.000
_cell.length_b   1.000
_cell.length_c   1.000
_cell.angle_alpha   90.00
_cell.angle_beta   90.00
_cell.angle_gamma   90.00
#
_symmetry.space_group_name_H-M   'P 1'
#
loop_
_entity.id
_entity.type
_entity.pdbx_description
1 polymer ?
#
loop_
_entity_poly.entity_id
_entity_poly.type
_entity_poly.pdbx_seq_one_letter_code
_entity_poly.pdbx_strand_id
1 'polypeptide(L)'
;MPDGARSFVRAEEDPALAACRATAEALSAYAAERPGREAAQWAFVAQERVAECTYLIDEGARQDELQGLADAARGELAALTLGLLDEAGPMTAERLAALDADTLALLTWYAAPWPVRWLWPPDTDAHGVALRPRIVNLFHGPGGWSEGIRRVLGADVDMIGVDLDPGAAATANAAGHLCIVADIAALDPEHPALQWVVGVILSPPCQAFSPAGRRRGHEVAAIELVCSVIRSVGGAAGYLQTVHADGSDAGCAPRSGETWPEVRARLAGLEDERAGLMAEAAIWPLAMLCSNGSVEWVAVEQSSALPAEIEEAIFFEFEQAGWRTTEAMTLDSVEHGSPSHRKRRFLTAYRNQTPVISVHPETPFPVTTFAQCVGWGPGRRVNTRGQRGIDPRTGRPKGGGGFSADRPSNCVTATAYGWKDEDSGQRIHQNDIGRLVGFRSDYPWTHIGRGEGIRTRAQQAADVVCPMTAAAVIGRVLNLHWEEQTRTYVTKLYDTAGPA
;
A
#
# COMPACT_ATOMS: atom_id res chain seq x y z
N MET A 1 -27.09 55.50 40.47
CA MET A 1 -26.84 55.38 39.05
C MET A 1 -25.38 55.59 38.80
N PRO A 2 -24.64 54.59 38.34
CA PRO A 2 -23.83 54.83 37.15
C PRO A 2 -23.98 53.70 36.16
N ASP A 3 -23.93 54.11 34.89
CA ASP A 3 -23.95 53.31 33.70
C ASP A 3 -22.82 52.29 33.65
N GLY A 4 -23.20 51.04 33.56
CA GLY A 4 -22.32 49.97 33.22
C GLY A 4 -22.21 49.87 31.69
N ALA A 5 -21.24 50.54 31.10
CA ALA A 5 -20.81 50.26 29.75
C ALA A 5 -20.28 48.81 29.69
N ARG A 6 -21.11 47.88 29.21
CA ARG A 6 -20.62 46.58 28.79
C ARG A 6 -19.76 46.80 27.55
N SER A 7 -18.44 46.70 27.73
CA SER A 7 -17.52 46.53 26.61
C SER A 7 -17.86 45.23 25.95
N PHE A 8 -18.46 45.26 24.74
CA PHE A 8 -18.50 44.13 23.83
C PHE A 8 -17.06 43.81 23.43
N VAL A 9 -16.42 42.93 24.19
CA VAL A 9 -15.29 42.20 23.67
C VAL A 9 -15.86 41.43 22.48
N ARG A 10 -15.46 41.74 21.26
CA ARG A 10 -15.72 40.87 20.10
C ARG A 10 -15.24 39.48 20.52
N ALA A 11 -16.14 38.51 20.56
CA ALA A 11 -15.75 37.13 20.67
C ALA A 11 -14.76 36.87 19.51
N GLU A 12 -13.61 36.35 19.80
CA GLU A 12 -12.67 35.94 18.78
C GLU A 12 -13.43 34.90 17.90
N GLU A 13 -13.39 35.12 16.60
CA GLU A 13 -14.03 34.19 15.63
C GLU A 13 -13.36 32.82 15.75
N ASP A 14 -14.15 31.77 15.68
CA ASP A 14 -13.63 30.40 15.69
C ASP A 14 -12.63 30.20 14.54
N PRO A 15 -11.44 29.63 14.79
CA PRO A 15 -10.40 29.47 13.78
C PRO A 15 -10.84 28.69 12.54
N ALA A 16 -11.73 27.68 12.70
CA ALA A 16 -12.25 26.90 11.58
C ALA A 16 -13.21 27.74 10.72
N LEU A 17 -14.08 28.55 11.34
CA LEU A 17 -14.96 29.48 10.63
C LEU A 17 -14.16 30.55 9.88
N ALA A 18 -13.11 31.08 10.49
CA ALA A 18 -12.23 32.05 9.86
C ALA A 18 -11.54 31.44 8.61
N ALA A 19 -11.09 30.18 8.71
CA ALA A 19 -10.48 29.46 7.58
C ALA A 19 -11.50 29.21 6.46
N CYS A 20 -12.74 28.78 6.75
CA CYS A 20 -13.79 28.60 5.76
C CYS A 20 -14.13 29.92 5.05
N ARG A 21 -14.24 31.02 5.77
CA ARG A 21 -14.50 32.35 5.18
C ARG A 21 -13.37 32.82 4.27
N ALA A 22 -12.12 32.73 4.73
CA ALA A 22 -10.97 33.12 3.93
C ALA A 22 -10.91 32.34 2.61
N THR A 23 -11.20 31.01 2.67
CA THR A 23 -11.26 30.17 1.49
C THR A 23 -12.41 30.57 0.58
N ALA A 24 -13.61 30.84 1.12
CA ALA A 24 -14.75 31.27 0.33
C ALA A 24 -14.53 32.64 -0.35
N GLU A 25 -13.86 33.55 0.32
CA GLU A 25 -13.47 34.83 -0.25
C GLU A 25 -12.47 34.66 -1.42
N ALA A 26 -11.46 33.81 -1.26
CA ALA A 26 -10.48 33.50 -2.30
C ALA A 26 -11.13 32.85 -3.53
N LEU A 27 -12.02 31.86 -3.34
CA LEU A 27 -12.75 31.22 -4.43
C LEU A 27 -13.75 32.17 -5.13
N SER A 28 -14.38 33.07 -4.37
CA SER A 28 -15.28 34.08 -4.92
C SER A 28 -14.52 35.12 -5.76
N ALA A 29 -13.36 35.56 -5.29
CA ALA A 29 -12.49 36.46 -6.05
C ALA A 29 -11.99 35.80 -7.34
N TYR A 30 -11.58 34.54 -7.27
CA TYR A 30 -11.20 33.75 -8.45
C TYR A 30 -12.33 33.64 -9.48
N ALA A 31 -13.55 33.30 -9.02
CA ALA A 31 -14.72 33.21 -9.91
C ALA A 31 -15.07 34.54 -10.58
N ALA A 32 -14.83 35.67 -9.90
CA ALA A 32 -15.06 37.00 -10.46
C ALA A 32 -14.05 37.37 -11.56
N GLU A 33 -12.80 36.96 -11.41
CA GLU A 33 -11.73 37.22 -12.39
C GLU A 33 -11.81 36.29 -13.61
N ARG A 34 -12.32 35.08 -13.41
CA ARG A 34 -12.42 34.02 -14.46
C ARG A 34 -13.81 33.45 -14.52
N PRO A 35 -14.78 34.14 -15.16
CA PRO A 35 -16.16 33.69 -15.21
C PRO A 35 -16.26 32.40 -16.02
N GLY A 36 -16.49 31.30 -15.33
CA GLY A 36 -16.77 29.99 -15.90
C GLY A 36 -17.74 29.22 -14.99
N ARG A 37 -18.41 28.22 -15.57
CA ARG A 37 -19.44 27.46 -14.84
C ARG A 37 -18.85 26.73 -13.63
N GLU A 38 -17.64 26.25 -13.78
CA GLU A 38 -16.90 25.48 -12.76
C GLU A 38 -16.46 26.38 -11.60
N ALA A 39 -15.85 27.53 -11.89
CA ALA A 39 -15.43 28.47 -10.85
C ALA A 39 -16.61 28.99 -10.02
N ALA A 40 -17.73 29.29 -10.67
CA ALA A 40 -18.95 29.68 -9.97
C ALA A 40 -19.51 28.57 -9.06
N GLN A 41 -19.40 27.32 -9.48
CA GLN A 41 -19.81 26.16 -8.69
C GLN A 41 -18.93 26.00 -7.44
N TRP A 42 -17.62 26.10 -7.58
CA TRP A 42 -16.69 26.02 -6.45
C TRP A 42 -16.89 27.17 -5.44
N ALA A 43 -17.11 28.39 -5.93
CA ALA A 43 -17.41 29.52 -5.07
C ALA A 43 -18.72 29.30 -4.29
N PHE A 44 -19.72 28.69 -4.90
CA PHE A 44 -20.98 28.35 -4.25
C PHE A 44 -20.78 27.29 -3.16
N VAL A 45 -20.06 26.19 -3.45
CA VAL A 45 -19.75 25.13 -2.49
C VAL A 45 -19.00 25.70 -1.28
N ALA A 46 -18.04 26.58 -1.49
CA ALA A 46 -17.28 27.20 -0.40
C ALA A 46 -18.18 28.09 0.50
N GLN A 47 -19.16 28.79 -0.07
CA GLN A 47 -20.14 29.55 0.73
C GLN A 47 -21.04 28.64 1.56
N GLU A 48 -21.45 27.50 1.01
CA GLU A 48 -22.21 26.49 1.77
C GLU A 48 -21.40 25.94 2.94
N ARG A 49 -20.09 25.71 2.78
CA ARG A 49 -19.19 25.29 3.88
C ARG A 49 -19.12 26.33 5.01
N VAL A 50 -19.12 27.64 4.67
CA VAL A 50 -19.18 28.70 5.69
C VAL A 50 -20.49 28.64 6.46
N ALA A 51 -21.62 28.42 5.75
CA ALA A 51 -22.91 28.31 6.39
C ALA A 51 -23.02 27.07 7.28
N GLU A 52 -22.52 25.93 6.82
CA GLU A 52 -22.46 24.68 7.57
C GLU A 52 -21.60 24.81 8.83
N CYS A 53 -20.40 25.38 8.71
CA CYS A 53 -19.51 25.63 9.84
C CYS A 53 -20.18 26.55 10.87
N THR A 54 -20.86 27.60 10.43
CA THR A 54 -21.60 28.51 11.32
C THR A 54 -22.70 27.77 12.05
N TYR A 55 -23.48 26.96 11.35
CA TYR A 55 -24.55 26.15 11.93
C TYR A 55 -24.01 25.17 12.99
N LEU A 56 -22.93 24.45 12.68
CA LEU A 56 -22.33 23.49 13.62
C LEU A 56 -21.75 24.16 14.86
N ILE A 57 -21.20 25.37 14.74
CA ILE A 57 -20.76 26.18 15.91
C ILE A 57 -21.96 26.51 16.80
N ASP A 58 -23.07 26.93 16.22
CA ASP A 58 -24.29 27.27 16.95
C ASP A 58 -24.90 26.05 17.65
N GLU A 59 -24.81 24.86 17.06
CA GLU A 59 -25.24 23.57 17.63
C GLU A 59 -24.22 22.99 18.64
N GLY A 60 -23.05 23.61 18.82
CA GLY A 60 -22.03 23.17 19.77
C GLY A 60 -21.24 21.94 19.32
N ALA A 61 -21.00 21.83 18.03
CA ALA A 61 -20.17 20.76 17.43
C ALA A 61 -18.75 20.74 18.02
N ARG A 62 -18.13 19.58 17.93
CA ARG A 62 -16.76 19.40 18.43
C ARG A 62 -15.75 20.07 17.48
N GLN A 63 -14.60 20.46 18.05
CA GLN A 63 -13.56 21.15 17.30
C GLN A 63 -12.97 20.33 16.15
N ASP A 64 -12.96 19.01 16.27
CA ASP A 64 -12.50 18.11 15.18
C ASP A 64 -13.45 18.09 13.99
N GLU A 65 -14.75 18.21 14.19
CA GLU A 65 -15.76 18.34 13.13
C GLU A 65 -15.63 19.67 12.38
N LEU A 66 -15.44 20.75 13.12
CA LEU A 66 -15.21 22.08 12.55
C LEU A 66 -13.89 22.15 11.76
N GLN A 67 -12.84 21.52 12.29
CA GLN A 67 -11.56 21.44 11.59
C GLN A 67 -11.69 20.64 10.28
N GLY A 68 -12.48 19.57 10.25
CA GLY A 68 -12.75 18.80 9.03
C GLY A 68 -13.37 19.64 7.91
N LEU A 69 -14.30 20.54 8.24
CA LEU A 69 -14.88 21.47 7.27
C LEU A 69 -13.86 22.49 6.75
N ALA A 70 -13.02 23.03 7.62
CA ALA A 70 -11.95 23.97 7.23
C ALA A 70 -10.94 23.29 6.29
N ASP A 71 -10.60 22.03 6.57
CA ASP A 71 -9.69 21.24 5.76
C ASP A 71 -10.29 20.92 4.39
N ALA A 72 -11.58 20.59 4.33
CA ALA A 72 -12.29 20.41 3.06
C ALA A 72 -12.32 21.70 2.22
N ALA A 73 -12.58 22.83 2.83
CA ALA A 73 -12.56 24.12 2.13
C ALA A 73 -11.18 24.46 1.54
N ARG A 74 -10.11 24.20 2.30
CA ARG A 74 -8.73 24.37 1.80
C ARG A 74 -8.42 23.44 0.64
N GLY A 75 -8.88 22.18 0.72
CA GLY A 75 -8.74 21.20 -0.38
C GLY A 75 -9.42 21.68 -1.66
N GLU A 76 -10.61 22.26 -1.57
CA GLU A 76 -11.35 22.82 -2.70
C GLU A 76 -10.58 23.99 -3.35
N LEU A 77 -9.99 24.89 -2.54
CA LEU A 77 -9.16 25.97 -3.05
C LEU A 77 -7.89 25.44 -3.74
N ALA A 78 -7.24 24.44 -3.16
CA ALA A 78 -6.05 23.82 -3.74
C ALA A 78 -6.38 23.13 -5.07
N ALA A 79 -7.50 22.40 -5.17
CA ALA A 79 -7.96 21.76 -6.40
C ALA A 79 -8.22 22.81 -7.50
N LEU A 80 -8.82 23.94 -7.16
CA LEU A 80 -9.01 25.03 -8.08
C LEU A 80 -7.70 25.67 -8.54
N THR A 81 -6.74 25.83 -7.62
CA THR A 81 -5.40 26.32 -7.94
C THR A 81 -4.67 25.40 -8.89
N LEU A 82 -4.86 24.06 -8.75
CA LEU A 82 -4.34 23.07 -9.68
C LEU A 82 -4.90 23.24 -11.09
N GLY A 83 -6.21 23.44 -11.24
CA GLY A 83 -6.83 23.74 -12.54
C GLY A 83 -6.23 24.99 -13.20
N LEU A 84 -5.91 26.01 -12.41
CA LEU A 84 -5.19 27.20 -12.89
C LEU A 84 -3.81 26.90 -13.45
N LEU A 85 -3.11 25.96 -12.82
CA LEU A 85 -1.76 25.60 -13.25
C LEU A 85 -1.80 24.76 -14.55
N ASP A 86 -2.83 23.93 -14.74
CA ASP A 86 -3.03 23.15 -15.97
C ASP A 86 -3.28 24.04 -17.19
N GLU A 87 -4.07 25.11 -17.08
CA GLU A 87 -4.28 26.08 -18.17
C GLU A 87 -2.97 26.72 -18.65
N ALA A 88 -1.97 26.82 -17.76
CA ALA A 88 -0.66 27.39 -18.07
C ALA A 88 0.36 26.34 -18.57
N GLY A 89 -0.06 25.07 -18.71
CA GLY A 89 0.79 23.93 -19.10
C GLY A 89 1.37 23.16 -17.91
N PRO A 90 2.19 22.13 -18.15
CA PRO A 90 2.68 21.23 -17.12
C PRO A 90 3.48 21.96 -16.03
N MET A 91 3.37 21.49 -14.79
CA MET A 91 4.15 22.01 -13.69
C MET A 91 5.62 21.60 -13.82
N THR A 92 6.50 22.56 -13.92
CA THR A 92 7.96 22.36 -13.89
C THR A 92 8.52 22.72 -12.51
N ALA A 93 9.75 22.26 -12.22
CA ALA A 93 10.45 22.65 -10.98
C ALA A 93 10.62 24.18 -10.86
N GLU A 94 10.83 24.87 -11.99
CA GLU A 94 10.95 26.33 -12.04
C GLU A 94 9.62 27.02 -11.73
N ARG A 95 8.51 26.49 -12.26
CA ARG A 95 7.16 27.02 -11.97
C ARG A 95 6.79 26.76 -10.52
N LEU A 96 7.10 25.58 -9.98
CA LEU A 96 6.87 25.27 -8.56
C LEU A 96 7.64 26.23 -7.65
N ALA A 97 8.89 26.52 -7.98
CA ALA A 97 9.74 27.45 -7.24
C ALA A 97 9.30 28.92 -7.38
N ALA A 98 8.52 29.25 -8.40
CA ALA A 98 7.99 30.59 -8.64
C ALA A 98 6.63 30.84 -7.94
N LEU A 99 6.02 29.82 -7.32
CA LEU A 99 4.78 30.00 -6.56
C LEU A 99 5.03 30.86 -5.31
N ASP A 100 4.03 31.66 -4.96
CA ASP A 100 4.05 32.35 -3.68
C ASP A 100 3.94 31.38 -2.50
N ALA A 101 4.35 31.83 -1.32
CA ALA A 101 4.45 30.98 -0.14
C ALA A 101 3.08 30.40 0.30
N ASP A 102 2.00 31.15 0.13
CA ASP A 102 0.66 30.72 0.55
C ASP A 102 0.13 29.65 -0.40
N THR A 103 0.27 29.83 -1.70
CA THR A 103 -0.08 28.83 -2.72
C THR A 103 0.74 27.54 -2.52
N LEU A 104 2.04 27.66 -2.30
CA LEU A 104 2.90 26.50 -2.04
C LEU A 104 2.51 25.78 -0.75
N ALA A 105 2.15 26.50 0.31
CA ALA A 105 1.66 25.91 1.56
C ALA A 105 0.35 25.15 1.36
N LEU A 106 -0.59 25.70 0.61
CA LEU A 106 -1.85 25.01 0.24
C LEU A 106 -1.60 23.74 -0.55
N LEU A 107 -0.75 23.81 -1.56
CA LEU A 107 -0.40 22.62 -2.38
C LEU A 107 0.31 21.58 -1.53
N THR A 108 1.21 21.98 -0.64
CA THR A 108 1.91 21.07 0.28
C THR A 108 0.93 20.41 1.26
N TRP A 109 -0.01 21.19 1.81
CA TRP A 109 -1.04 20.66 2.68
C TRP A 109 -1.97 19.67 1.94
N TYR A 110 -2.41 20.06 0.74
CA TYR A 110 -3.30 19.22 -0.07
C TYR A 110 -2.62 17.93 -0.56
N ALA A 111 -1.31 17.97 -0.82
CA ALA A 111 -0.52 16.82 -1.20
C ALA A 111 -0.20 15.88 -0.03
N ALA A 112 -0.32 16.34 1.21
CA ALA A 112 -0.04 15.49 2.37
C ALA A 112 -1.06 14.35 2.52
N PRO A 113 -0.61 13.10 2.71
CA PRO A 113 0.79 12.69 2.86
C PRO A 113 1.58 12.50 1.55
N TRP A 114 0.95 12.78 0.40
CA TRP A 114 1.50 12.53 -0.93
C TRP A 114 2.49 13.62 -1.35
N PRO A 115 3.52 13.31 -2.16
CA PRO A 115 4.45 14.32 -2.66
C PRO A 115 3.75 15.32 -3.57
N VAL A 116 4.07 16.60 -3.42
CA VAL A 116 3.49 17.70 -4.23
C VAL A 116 3.57 17.40 -5.74
N ARG A 117 4.69 16.82 -6.23
CA ARG A 117 4.83 16.46 -7.65
C ARG A 117 3.77 15.48 -8.17
N TRP A 118 3.08 14.76 -7.29
CA TRP A 118 2.03 13.81 -7.69
C TRP A 118 0.69 14.48 -7.97
N LEU A 119 0.53 15.75 -7.65
CA LEU A 119 -0.65 16.54 -8.01
C LEU A 119 -0.69 16.90 -9.50
N TRP A 120 0.41 16.70 -10.24
CA TRP A 120 0.50 16.98 -11.67
C TRP A 120 0.78 15.70 -12.47
N PRO A 121 0.45 15.71 -13.79
CA PRO A 121 0.78 14.59 -14.65
C PRO A 121 2.28 14.27 -14.63
N PRO A 122 2.67 12.99 -14.78
CA PRO A 122 4.07 12.63 -14.97
C PRO A 122 4.58 13.15 -16.31
N ASP A 123 5.90 13.33 -16.41
CA ASP A 123 6.55 13.58 -17.70
C ASP A 123 6.29 12.42 -18.66
N THR A 124 6.02 12.74 -19.93
CA THR A 124 5.71 11.76 -20.96
C THR A 124 6.70 11.81 -22.13
N ASP A 125 6.80 10.71 -22.85
CA ASP A 125 7.51 10.65 -24.12
C ASP A 125 6.71 11.32 -25.26
N ALA A 126 7.26 11.27 -26.48
CA ALA A 126 6.61 11.83 -27.67
C ALA A 126 5.27 11.15 -28.04
N HIS A 127 4.94 10.02 -27.44
CA HIS A 127 3.70 9.28 -27.64
C HIS A 127 2.69 9.45 -26.49
N GLY A 128 3.01 10.30 -25.51
CA GLY A 128 2.19 10.54 -24.33
C GLY A 128 2.28 9.44 -23.26
N VAL A 129 3.27 8.53 -23.35
CA VAL A 129 3.51 7.49 -22.35
C VAL A 129 4.37 8.06 -21.23
N ALA A 130 3.97 7.82 -19.98
CA ALA A 130 4.73 8.29 -18.82
C ALA A 130 6.16 7.73 -18.82
N LEU A 131 7.16 8.60 -18.76
CA LEU A 131 8.57 8.22 -18.68
C LEU A 131 8.88 7.43 -17.41
N ARG A 132 8.19 7.79 -16.33
CA ARG A 132 8.26 7.10 -15.04
C ARG A 132 6.84 6.83 -14.53
N PRO A 133 6.28 5.65 -14.82
CA PRO A 133 4.92 5.31 -14.39
C PRO A 133 4.82 5.36 -12.87
N ARG A 134 3.72 5.93 -12.37
CA ARG A 134 3.45 6.05 -10.93
C ARG A 134 2.78 4.82 -10.39
N ILE A 135 3.33 4.32 -9.28
CA ILE A 135 2.85 3.13 -8.59
C ILE A 135 2.66 3.46 -7.11
N VAL A 136 1.51 3.14 -6.57
CA VAL A 136 1.28 3.15 -5.12
C VAL A 136 1.42 1.72 -4.58
N ASN A 137 2.16 1.57 -3.47
CA ASN A 137 2.39 0.30 -2.81
C ASN A 137 1.92 0.38 -1.36
N LEU A 138 0.75 -0.17 -1.11
CA LEU A 138 0.08 -0.15 0.19
C LEU A 138 0.46 -1.37 1.02
N PHE A 139 0.61 -1.19 2.33
CA PHE A 139 1.23 -2.18 3.22
C PHE A 139 2.66 -2.51 2.75
N HIS A 140 3.43 -1.45 2.53
CA HIS A 140 4.71 -1.50 1.84
C HIS A 140 5.76 -2.37 2.54
N GLY A 141 5.69 -2.45 3.87
CA GLY A 141 6.70 -3.13 4.64
C GLY A 141 8.10 -2.51 4.48
N PRO A 142 9.16 -3.27 4.68
CA PRO A 142 10.53 -2.79 4.53
C PRO A 142 11.01 -2.69 3.07
N GLY A 143 10.15 -2.85 2.06
CA GLY A 143 10.47 -2.55 0.67
C GLY A 143 10.64 -3.74 -0.28
N GLY A 144 10.05 -4.91 -0.01
CA GLY A 144 10.23 -6.10 -0.84
C GLY A 144 9.82 -5.93 -2.31
N TRP A 145 8.64 -5.37 -2.56
CA TRP A 145 8.19 -5.05 -3.90
C TRP A 145 9.09 -3.99 -4.56
N SER A 146 9.44 -2.95 -3.83
CA SER A 146 10.29 -1.86 -4.33
C SER A 146 11.67 -2.34 -4.73
N GLU A 147 12.28 -3.23 -3.93
CA GLU A 147 13.57 -3.87 -4.24
C GLU A 147 13.43 -4.75 -5.50
N GLY A 148 12.34 -5.53 -5.60
CA GLY A 148 12.05 -6.35 -6.78
C GLY A 148 11.92 -5.52 -8.06
N ILE A 149 11.18 -4.42 -8.02
CA ILE A 149 10.96 -3.55 -9.18
C ILE A 149 12.23 -2.80 -9.57
N ARG A 150 12.86 -2.12 -8.62
CA ARG A 150 13.99 -1.22 -8.93
C ARG A 150 15.32 -1.93 -9.04
N ARG A 151 15.59 -2.91 -8.16
CA ARG A 151 16.92 -3.55 -8.09
C ARG A 151 17.00 -4.84 -8.87
N VAL A 152 15.93 -5.65 -8.86
CA VAL A 152 15.92 -6.90 -9.62
C VAL A 152 15.56 -6.67 -11.07
N LEU A 153 14.40 -6.05 -11.35
CA LEU A 153 13.97 -5.74 -12.72
C LEU A 153 14.74 -4.57 -13.36
N GLY A 154 15.25 -3.64 -12.55
CA GLY A 154 15.85 -2.40 -13.05
C GLY A 154 14.84 -1.43 -13.66
N ALA A 155 13.55 -1.56 -13.33
CA ALA A 155 12.51 -0.69 -13.86
C ALA A 155 12.58 0.71 -13.22
N ASP A 156 12.55 1.74 -14.07
CA ASP A 156 12.47 3.13 -13.62
C ASP A 156 11.01 3.54 -13.41
N VAL A 157 10.61 3.62 -12.15
CA VAL A 157 9.24 3.94 -11.74
C VAL A 157 9.24 5.02 -10.65
N ASP A 158 8.20 5.85 -10.63
CA ASP A 158 7.92 6.76 -9.52
C ASP A 158 6.96 6.07 -8.55
N MET A 159 7.51 5.37 -7.56
CA MET A 159 6.75 4.55 -6.63
C MET A 159 6.81 5.11 -5.21
N ILE A 160 5.65 5.10 -4.56
CA ILE A 160 5.47 5.49 -3.16
C ILE A 160 4.86 4.32 -2.41
N GLY A 161 5.50 4.00 -1.30
CA GLY A 161 4.99 3.07 -0.30
C GLY A 161 4.19 3.78 0.78
N VAL A 162 3.22 3.09 1.36
CA VAL A 162 2.52 3.50 2.59
C VAL A 162 2.53 2.33 3.55
N ASP A 163 2.95 2.57 4.78
CA ASP A 163 2.92 1.57 5.85
C ASP A 163 2.62 2.22 7.19
N LEU A 164 1.92 1.49 8.06
CA LEU A 164 1.61 1.94 9.41
C LEU A 164 2.81 1.78 10.36
N ASP A 165 3.73 0.83 10.08
CA ASP A 165 4.91 0.57 10.92
C ASP A 165 6.04 1.55 10.59
N PRO A 166 6.36 2.51 11.49
CA PRO A 166 7.43 3.47 11.26
C PRO A 166 8.82 2.81 11.14
N GLY A 167 9.01 1.62 11.72
CA GLY A 167 10.26 0.87 11.60
C GLY A 167 10.43 0.27 10.19
N ALA A 168 9.37 -0.28 9.62
CA ALA A 168 9.38 -0.78 8.25
C ALA A 168 9.56 0.37 7.25
N ALA A 169 8.83 1.47 7.42
CA ALA A 169 8.96 2.66 6.58
C ALA A 169 10.38 3.28 6.67
N ALA A 170 10.97 3.35 7.87
CA ALA A 170 12.35 3.82 8.04
C ALA A 170 13.38 2.92 7.32
N THR A 171 13.19 1.60 7.36
CA THR A 171 14.02 0.65 6.59
C THR A 171 13.89 0.91 5.08
N ALA A 172 12.67 1.03 4.58
CA ALA A 172 12.41 1.31 3.17
C ALA A 172 13.05 2.63 2.72
N ASN A 173 12.84 3.71 3.49
CA ASN A 173 13.42 5.02 3.20
C ASN A 173 14.96 5.00 3.22
N ALA A 174 15.57 4.30 4.18
CA ALA A 174 17.03 4.12 4.23
C ALA A 174 17.56 3.34 3.02
N ALA A 175 16.76 2.45 2.44
CA ALA A 175 17.09 1.72 1.21
C ALA A 175 16.86 2.55 -0.08
N GLY A 176 16.36 3.79 0.05
CA GLY A 176 16.04 4.67 -1.08
C GLY A 176 14.68 4.41 -1.70
N HIS A 177 13.78 3.76 -0.97
CA HIS A 177 12.37 3.56 -1.36
C HIS A 177 11.50 4.52 -0.55
N LEU A 178 10.86 5.48 -1.22
CA LEU A 178 10.00 6.43 -0.54
C LEU A 178 8.81 5.69 0.11
N CYS A 179 8.71 5.75 1.43
CA CYS A 179 7.61 5.18 2.20
C CYS A 179 7.07 6.20 3.21
N ILE A 180 5.77 6.41 3.17
CA ILE A 180 5.02 7.29 4.06
C ILE A 180 4.51 6.47 5.24
N VAL A 181 4.62 7.02 6.46
CA VAL A 181 4.00 6.41 7.65
C VAL A 181 2.58 6.92 7.78
N ALA A 182 1.61 6.06 7.46
CA ALA A 182 0.19 6.38 7.58
C ALA A 182 -0.67 5.13 7.72
N ASP A 183 -1.84 5.28 8.31
CA ASP A 183 -2.89 4.26 8.27
C ASP A 183 -3.60 4.32 6.92
N ILE A 184 -3.50 3.25 6.14
CA ILE A 184 -4.12 3.12 4.83
C ILE A 184 -5.64 3.28 4.91
N ALA A 185 -6.27 2.77 5.98
CA ALA A 185 -7.70 2.87 6.19
C ALA A 185 -8.16 4.30 6.53
N ALA A 186 -7.25 5.18 6.96
CA ALA A 186 -7.53 6.59 7.22
C ALA A 186 -7.28 7.49 6.00
N LEU A 187 -6.67 6.96 4.93
CA LEU A 187 -6.40 7.73 3.72
C LEU A 187 -7.57 7.68 2.74
N ASP A 188 -7.70 8.76 1.98
CA ASP A 188 -8.68 8.85 0.90
C ASP A 188 -8.09 8.28 -0.40
N PRO A 189 -8.66 7.19 -0.96
CA PRO A 189 -8.21 6.62 -2.23
C PRO A 189 -8.58 7.49 -3.45
N GLU A 190 -9.45 8.49 -3.29
CA GLU A 190 -9.85 9.42 -4.35
C GLU A 190 -9.01 10.71 -4.34
N HIS A 191 -7.96 10.77 -3.52
CA HIS A 191 -7.10 11.96 -3.43
C HIS A 191 -6.50 12.33 -4.79
N PRO A 192 -6.55 13.58 -5.23
CA PRO A 192 -6.08 14.02 -6.57
C PRO A 192 -4.63 13.66 -6.90
N ALA A 193 -3.75 13.54 -5.91
CA ALA A 193 -2.38 13.07 -6.12
C ALA A 193 -2.33 11.64 -6.72
N LEU A 194 -3.41 10.87 -6.64
CA LEU A 194 -3.49 9.49 -7.12
C LEU A 194 -4.05 9.36 -8.53
N GLN A 195 -4.56 10.44 -9.14
CA GLN A 195 -5.20 10.38 -10.45
C GLN A 195 -4.30 9.89 -11.59
N TRP A 196 -2.97 9.99 -11.44
CA TRP A 196 -1.99 9.56 -12.45
C TRP A 196 -1.32 8.23 -12.10
N VAL A 197 -1.81 7.51 -11.10
CA VAL A 197 -1.29 6.22 -10.71
C VAL A 197 -1.80 5.16 -11.68
N VAL A 198 -0.86 4.42 -12.29
CA VAL A 198 -1.18 3.35 -13.25
C VAL A 198 -1.14 1.96 -12.61
N GLY A 199 -0.50 1.81 -11.47
CA GLY A 199 -0.37 0.53 -10.77
C GLY A 199 -0.59 0.62 -9.28
N VAL A 200 -1.33 -0.36 -8.74
CA VAL A 200 -1.60 -0.48 -7.31
C VAL A 200 -1.08 -1.81 -6.80
N ILE A 201 -0.21 -1.76 -5.80
CA ILE A 201 0.31 -2.94 -5.11
C ILE A 201 -0.24 -2.93 -3.69
N LEU A 202 -0.70 -4.09 -3.20
CA LEU A 202 -1.21 -4.25 -1.85
C LEU A 202 -0.70 -5.55 -1.23
N SER A 203 -0.22 -5.47 0.01
CA SER A 203 0.15 -6.65 0.80
C SER A 203 -0.49 -6.59 2.19
N PRO A 204 -1.82 -6.72 2.30
CA PRO A 204 -2.52 -6.64 3.59
C PRO A 204 -1.97 -7.64 4.59
N PRO A 205 -2.01 -7.35 5.91
CA PRO A 205 -1.52 -8.27 6.94
C PRO A 205 -2.10 -9.67 6.82
N CYS A 206 -1.23 -10.68 6.66
CA CYS A 206 -1.62 -12.05 6.41
C CYS A 206 -1.92 -12.88 7.68
N GLN A 207 -1.70 -12.32 8.89
CA GLN A 207 -1.78 -13.07 10.14
C GLN A 207 -3.18 -13.60 10.44
N ALA A 208 -4.23 -12.91 9.99
CA ALA A 208 -5.62 -13.36 10.15
C ALA A 208 -5.91 -14.65 9.36
N PHE A 209 -5.22 -14.89 8.25
CA PHE A 209 -5.43 -16.03 7.36
C PHE A 209 -4.32 -17.09 7.46
N SER A 210 -3.15 -16.71 7.94
CA SER A 210 -1.97 -17.57 7.97
C SER A 210 -2.09 -18.71 9.00
N PRO A 211 -1.56 -19.93 8.70
CA PRO A 211 -1.43 -20.99 9.68
C PRO A 211 -0.57 -20.63 10.91
N ALA A 212 0.27 -19.61 10.81
CA ALA A 212 1.06 -19.11 11.93
C ALA A 212 0.28 -18.17 12.86
N GLY A 213 -0.87 -17.64 12.42
CA GLY A 213 -1.78 -16.81 13.20
C GLY A 213 -2.88 -17.61 13.92
N ARG A 214 -3.86 -16.90 14.48
CA ARG A 214 -5.05 -17.50 15.11
C ARG A 214 -6.11 -17.94 14.11
N ARG A 215 -5.94 -17.63 12.82
CA ARG A 215 -6.83 -17.97 11.71
C ARG A 215 -8.26 -17.45 11.87
N ARG A 216 -8.47 -16.34 12.57
CA ARG A 216 -9.80 -15.75 12.77
C ARG A 216 -10.45 -15.26 11.47
N GLY A 217 -9.66 -14.93 10.47
CA GLY A 217 -10.14 -14.59 9.13
C GLY A 217 -10.75 -15.78 8.36
N HIS A 218 -10.65 -17.01 8.87
CA HIS A 218 -11.32 -18.20 8.33
C HIS A 218 -12.69 -18.50 8.96
N GLU A 219 -13.11 -17.72 9.94
CA GLU A 219 -14.44 -17.85 10.50
C GLU A 219 -15.47 -17.42 9.46
N VAL A 220 -16.54 -18.21 9.31
CA VAL A 220 -17.57 -17.98 8.27
C VAL A 220 -18.11 -16.55 8.33
N ALA A 221 -18.43 -16.07 9.54
CA ALA A 221 -18.95 -14.73 9.74
C ALA A 221 -17.94 -13.63 9.33
N ALA A 222 -16.62 -13.86 9.53
CA ALA A 222 -15.60 -12.92 9.11
C ALA A 222 -15.47 -12.89 7.57
N ILE A 223 -15.48 -14.05 6.92
CA ILE A 223 -15.47 -14.16 5.46
C ILE A 223 -16.70 -13.47 4.87
N GLU A 224 -17.90 -13.79 5.38
CA GLU A 224 -19.16 -13.20 4.91
C GLU A 224 -19.14 -11.67 5.04
N LEU A 225 -18.67 -11.15 6.18
CA LEU A 225 -18.60 -9.70 6.43
C LEU A 225 -17.61 -9.03 5.46
N VAL A 226 -16.39 -9.55 5.31
CA VAL A 226 -15.39 -9.01 4.38
C VAL A 226 -15.92 -9.05 2.95
N CYS A 227 -16.49 -10.18 2.50
CA CYS A 227 -17.08 -10.29 1.16
C CYS A 227 -18.26 -9.32 0.96
N SER A 228 -19.08 -9.10 1.98
CA SER A 228 -20.22 -8.17 1.87
C SER A 228 -19.73 -6.73 1.68
N VAL A 229 -18.67 -6.33 2.39
CA VAL A 229 -18.06 -5.01 2.23
C VAL A 229 -17.41 -4.87 0.86
N ILE A 230 -16.63 -5.86 0.41
CA ILE A 230 -16.04 -5.87 -0.94
C ILE A 230 -17.12 -5.66 -2.00
N ARG A 231 -18.23 -6.42 -1.95
CA ARG A 231 -19.34 -6.30 -2.90
C ARG A 231 -20.08 -4.98 -2.84
N SER A 232 -19.95 -4.21 -1.76
CA SER A 232 -20.55 -2.87 -1.66
C SER A 232 -19.67 -1.75 -2.23
N VAL A 233 -18.40 -2.05 -2.52
CA VAL A 233 -17.43 -1.06 -3.05
C VAL A 233 -17.92 -0.46 -4.37
N GLY A 234 -18.51 -1.28 -5.25
CA GLY A 234 -19.05 -0.82 -6.53
C GLY A 234 -20.07 0.30 -6.40
N GLY A 235 -21.00 0.17 -5.45
CA GLY A 235 -21.99 1.23 -5.16
C GLY A 235 -21.34 2.48 -4.58
N ALA A 236 -20.39 2.34 -3.67
CA ALA A 236 -19.66 3.46 -3.07
C ALA A 236 -18.78 4.19 -4.10
N ALA A 237 -18.11 3.46 -4.97
CA ALA A 237 -17.31 4.01 -6.07
C ALA A 237 -18.16 4.59 -7.23
N GLY A 238 -19.41 4.17 -7.36
CA GLY A 238 -20.32 4.68 -8.41
C GLY A 238 -20.16 4.00 -9.78
N TYR A 239 -19.68 2.74 -9.81
CA TYR A 239 -19.51 2.02 -11.08
C TYR A 239 -20.49 0.84 -11.27
N LEU A 240 -21.45 0.65 -10.40
CA LEU A 240 -22.45 -0.41 -10.59
C LEU A 240 -23.05 -0.31 -11.99
N GLN A 241 -22.57 -1.14 -12.90
CA GLN A 241 -23.14 -1.29 -14.21
C GLN A 241 -24.44 -2.10 -14.08
N THR A 242 -25.54 -1.49 -14.42
CA THR A 242 -26.76 -2.25 -14.68
C THR A 242 -26.64 -2.82 -16.08
N VAL A 243 -26.43 -4.13 -16.17
CA VAL A 243 -26.50 -4.83 -17.46
C VAL A 243 -27.96 -5.13 -17.74
N HIS A 244 -28.48 -4.68 -18.88
CA HIS A 244 -29.80 -5.07 -19.33
C HIS A 244 -29.87 -6.59 -19.59
N ALA A 245 -31.06 -7.17 -19.52
CA ALA A 245 -31.28 -8.60 -19.75
C ALA A 245 -30.81 -9.09 -21.13
N ASP A 246 -30.58 -8.18 -22.08
CA ASP A 246 -30.05 -8.41 -23.43
C ASP A 246 -28.50 -8.30 -23.49
N GLY A 247 -27.84 -8.03 -22.35
CA GLY A 247 -26.39 -7.86 -22.29
C GLY A 247 -25.88 -6.48 -22.69
N SER A 248 -26.76 -5.53 -22.99
CA SER A 248 -26.38 -4.14 -23.28
C SER A 248 -26.06 -3.38 -22.00
N ASP A 249 -25.08 -2.47 -22.08
CA ASP A 249 -24.65 -1.62 -20.98
C ASP A 249 -25.72 -0.57 -20.67
N ALA A 250 -26.32 -0.63 -19.49
CA ALA A 250 -27.34 0.33 -19.04
C ALA A 250 -26.75 1.57 -18.36
N GLY A 251 -25.42 1.70 -18.34
CA GLY A 251 -24.72 2.78 -17.65
C GLY A 251 -24.43 2.50 -16.19
N CYS A 252 -23.62 3.35 -15.57
CA CYS A 252 -23.29 3.26 -14.16
C CYS A 252 -24.48 3.72 -13.30
N ALA A 253 -24.78 2.97 -12.23
CA ALA A 253 -25.70 3.43 -11.21
C ALA A 253 -25.16 4.70 -10.52
N PRO A 254 -26.01 5.56 -9.99
CA PRO A 254 -25.55 6.68 -9.20
C PRO A 254 -24.79 6.18 -7.96
N ARG A 255 -23.74 6.90 -7.56
CA ARG A 255 -22.96 6.64 -6.34
C ARG A 255 -23.90 6.52 -5.14
N SER A 256 -23.65 5.58 -4.22
CA SER A 256 -24.50 5.35 -3.05
C SER A 256 -24.53 6.52 -2.06
N GLY A 257 -23.59 7.45 -2.17
CA GLY A 257 -23.40 8.56 -1.25
C GLY A 257 -22.62 8.20 0.03
N GLU A 258 -22.24 6.91 0.19
CA GLU A 258 -21.42 6.50 1.32
C GLU A 258 -19.98 6.98 1.17
N THR A 259 -19.41 7.45 2.26
CA THR A 259 -17.99 7.80 2.36
C THR A 259 -17.14 6.57 2.61
N TRP A 260 -15.85 6.61 2.30
CA TRP A 260 -14.92 5.51 2.57
C TRP A 260 -14.81 5.15 4.05
N PRO A 261 -14.81 6.09 5.02
CA PRO A 261 -14.92 5.78 6.43
C PRO A 261 -16.19 4.99 6.79
N GLU A 262 -17.35 5.29 6.21
CA GLU A 262 -18.59 4.55 6.45
C GLU A 262 -18.55 3.13 5.91
N VAL A 263 -18.00 2.94 4.71
CA VAL A 263 -17.78 1.61 4.11
C VAL A 263 -16.87 0.77 5.01
N ARG A 264 -15.76 1.34 5.48
CA ARG A 264 -14.79 0.68 6.37
C ARG A 264 -15.37 0.40 7.77
N ALA A 265 -16.22 1.29 8.29
CA ALA A 265 -16.85 1.11 9.60
C ALA A 265 -17.70 -0.16 9.71
N ARG A 266 -18.19 -0.70 8.59
CA ARG A 266 -18.90 -1.98 8.56
C ARG A 266 -18.04 -3.16 9.01
N LEU A 267 -16.72 -3.06 8.93
CA LEU A 267 -15.75 -4.07 9.36
C LEU A 267 -15.44 -4.04 10.87
N ALA A 268 -15.96 -3.07 11.61
CA ALA A 268 -15.69 -2.86 13.04
C ALA A 268 -16.14 -4.03 13.96
N GLY A 269 -16.91 -4.98 13.44
CA GLY A 269 -17.37 -6.15 14.21
C GLY A 269 -16.43 -7.37 14.13
N LEU A 270 -15.31 -7.29 13.42
CA LEU A 270 -14.36 -8.40 13.26
C LEU A 270 -13.56 -8.63 14.54
N GLU A 271 -13.45 -9.88 14.99
CA GLU A 271 -12.60 -10.24 16.13
C GLU A 271 -11.10 -10.02 15.84
N ASP A 272 -10.69 -10.19 14.60
CA ASP A 272 -9.36 -9.82 14.11
C ASP A 272 -9.53 -8.77 13.00
N GLU A 273 -9.38 -7.51 13.37
CA GLU A 273 -9.54 -6.34 12.47
C GLU A 273 -8.65 -6.44 11.22
N ARG A 274 -7.50 -7.15 11.32
CA ARG A 274 -6.60 -7.35 10.17
C ARG A 274 -7.24 -8.12 9.03
N ALA A 275 -8.26 -8.96 9.30
CA ALA A 275 -9.01 -9.63 8.25
C ALA A 275 -9.77 -8.63 7.37
N GLY A 276 -10.28 -7.55 7.98
CA GLY A 276 -10.98 -6.46 7.28
C GLY A 276 -10.11 -5.71 6.28
N LEU A 277 -8.80 -5.64 6.52
CA LEU A 277 -7.87 -4.96 5.62
C LEU A 277 -7.78 -5.63 4.22
N MET A 278 -8.32 -6.83 4.04
CA MET A 278 -8.48 -7.42 2.70
C MET A 278 -9.48 -6.65 1.83
N ALA A 279 -10.43 -5.93 2.40
CA ALA A 279 -11.34 -5.08 1.64
C ALA A 279 -10.61 -3.93 0.93
N GLU A 280 -9.47 -3.48 1.45
CA GLU A 280 -8.65 -2.44 0.83
C GLU A 280 -8.12 -2.87 -0.54
N ALA A 281 -7.99 -4.19 -0.79
CA ALA A 281 -7.61 -4.74 -2.09
C ALA A 281 -8.65 -4.46 -3.19
N ALA A 282 -9.90 -4.19 -2.82
CA ALA A 282 -10.95 -3.74 -3.73
C ALA A 282 -11.16 -2.22 -3.64
N ILE A 283 -11.20 -1.67 -2.43
CA ILE A 283 -11.50 -0.24 -2.18
C ILE A 283 -10.53 0.65 -2.97
N TRP A 284 -9.22 0.48 -2.75
CA TRP A 284 -8.22 1.35 -3.35
C TRP A 284 -8.23 1.36 -4.88
N PRO A 285 -8.08 0.21 -5.57
CA PRO A 285 -8.01 0.22 -7.02
C PRO A 285 -9.30 0.74 -7.67
N LEU A 286 -10.45 0.40 -7.10
CA LEU A 286 -11.75 0.74 -7.67
C LEU A 286 -12.13 2.20 -7.41
N ALA A 287 -11.86 2.72 -6.21
CA ALA A 287 -12.05 4.13 -5.92
C ALA A 287 -11.15 5.02 -6.79
N MET A 288 -9.85 4.68 -6.87
CA MET A 288 -8.91 5.39 -7.72
C MET A 288 -9.31 5.35 -9.19
N LEU A 289 -9.82 4.22 -9.69
CA LEU A 289 -10.31 4.08 -11.06
C LEU A 289 -11.49 5.00 -11.32
N CYS A 290 -12.45 5.08 -10.40
CA CYS A 290 -13.70 5.81 -10.58
C CYS A 290 -13.57 7.32 -10.34
N SER A 291 -12.54 7.77 -9.63
CA SER A 291 -12.23 9.18 -9.40
C SER A 291 -11.35 9.83 -10.48
N ASN A 292 -11.46 9.39 -11.72
CA ASN A 292 -10.64 9.77 -12.89
C ASN A 292 -9.20 9.21 -12.87
N GLY A 293 -8.96 8.15 -12.11
CA GLY A 293 -7.66 7.50 -12.07
C GLY A 293 -7.30 6.73 -13.34
N SER A 294 -6.01 6.61 -13.58
CA SER A 294 -5.43 5.88 -14.72
C SER A 294 -4.97 4.46 -14.37
N VAL A 295 -5.58 3.84 -13.34
CA VAL A 295 -5.18 2.52 -12.87
C VAL A 295 -5.36 1.47 -13.97
N GLU A 296 -4.26 0.87 -14.41
CA GLU A 296 -4.19 -0.12 -15.47
C GLU A 296 -4.03 -1.55 -14.93
N TRP A 297 -3.41 -1.69 -13.76
CA TRP A 297 -3.15 -2.98 -13.16
C TRP A 297 -3.11 -2.94 -11.63
N VAL A 298 -3.38 -4.09 -11.03
CA VAL A 298 -3.30 -4.34 -9.58
C VAL A 298 -2.49 -5.59 -9.32
N ALA A 299 -1.71 -5.60 -8.25
CA ALA A 299 -1.05 -6.79 -7.72
C ALA A 299 -1.26 -6.86 -6.20
N VAL A 300 -1.88 -7.94 -5.74
CA VAL A 300 -2.13 -8.18 -4.30
C VAL A 300 -1.34 -9.40 -3.86
N GLU A 301 -0.65 -9.31 -2.72
CA GLU A 301 -0.02 -10.47 -2.07
C GLU A 301 -0.74 -10.83 -0.78
N GLN A 302 -0.92 -12.13 -0.56
CA GLN A 302 -1.53 -12.62 0.67
C GLN A 302 -1.02 -14.04 1.02
N SER A 303 -1.41 -14.55 2.19
CA SER A 303 -1.20 -15.95 2.59
C SER A 303 -1.73 -16.90 1.53
N SER A 304 -1.01 -17.98 1.25
CA SER A 304 -1.51 -19.07 0.39
C SER A 304 -2.78 -19.77 0.93
N ALA A 305 -3.21 -19.41 2.13
CA ALA A 305 -4.43 -19.90 2.76
C ALA A 305 -5.55 -18.84 2.76
N LEU A 306 -5.49 -17.82 1.89
CA LEU A 306 -6.60 -16.88 1.70
C LEU A 306 -7.87 -17.65 1.32
N PRO A 307 -9.03 -17.40 1.97
CA PRO A 307 -10.30 -17.99 1.54
C PRO A 307 -10.66 -17.64 0.10
N ALA A 308 -11.09 -18.64 -0.68
CA ALA A 308 -11.42 -18.46 -2.09
C ALA A 308 -12.60 -17.47 -2.28
N GLU A 309 -13.53 -17.43 -1.33
CA GLU A 309 -14.70 -16.54 -1.35
C GLU A 309 -14.30 -15.06 -1.35
N ILE A 310 -13.21 -14.70 -0.65
CA ILE A 310 -12.68 -13.33 -0.61
C ILE A 310 -12.03 -13.00 -1.96
N GLU A 311 -11.25 -13.93 -2.52
CA GLU A 311 -10.64 -13.80 -3.85
C GLU A 311 -11.70 -13.61 -4.93
N GLU A 312 -12.73 -14.47 -4.93
CA GLU A 312 -13.85 -14.39 -5.86
C GLU A 312 -14.62 -13.08 -5.75
N ALA A 313 -14.81 -12.57 -4.52
CA ALA A 313 -15.47 -11.29 -4.32
C ALA A 313 -14.67 -10.11 -4.89
N ILE A 314 -13.33 -10.10 -4.71
CA ILE A 314 -12.45 -9.07 -5.27
C ILE A 314 -12.49 -9.11 -6.81
N PHE A 315 -12.35 -10.30 -7.40
CA PHE A 315 -12.35 -10.46 -8.85
C PHE A 315 -13.69 -10.11 -9.48
N PHE A 316 -14.79 -10.50 -8.83
CA PHE A 316 -16.12 -10.11 -9.27
C PHE A 316 -16.26 -8.59 -9.39
N GLU A 317 -15.82 -7.84 -8.38
CA GLU A 317 -15.88 -6.37 -8.41
C GLU A 317 -14.96 -5.76 -9.48
N PHE A 318 -13.79 -6.33 -9.69
CA PHE A 318 -12.90 -5.90 -10.78
C PHE A 318 -13.54 -6.13 -12.16
N GLU A 319 -14.14 -7.29 -12.39
CA GLU A 319 -14.85 -7.61 -13.63
C GLU A 319 -16.03 -6.67 -13.87
N GLN A 320 -16.82 -6.37 -12.82
CA GLN A 320 -17.91 -5.39 -12.91
C GLN A 320 -17.40 -3.98 -13.23
N ALA A 321 -16.22 -3.61 -12.80
CA ALA A 321 -15.56 -2.33 -13.11
C ALA A 321 -14.86 -2.32 -14.48
N GLY A 322 -15.02 -3.37 -15.30
CA GLY A 322 -14.48 -3.45 -16.66
C GLY A 322 -13.02 -3.93 -16.75
N TRP A 323 -12.50 -4.54 -15.70
CA TRP A 323 -11.20 -5.21 -15.75
C TRP A 323 -11.33 -6.50 -16.56
N ARG A 324 -10.47 -6.69 -17.58
CA ARG A 324 -10.64 -7.77 -18.57
C ARG A 324 -9.96 -9.07 -18.19
N THR A 325 -8.94 -9.00 -17.36
CA THR A 325 -8.16 -10.18 -16.97
C THR A 325 -7.91 -10.13 -15.47
N THR A 326 -8.33 -11.17 -14.78
CA THR A 326 -8.07 -11.41 -13.36
C THR A 326 -7.36 -12.75 -13.22
N GLU A 327 -6.33 -12.82 -12.42
CA GLU A 327 -5.53 -14.04 -12.24
C GLU A 327 -5.14 -14.22 -10.78
N ALA A 328 -5.18 -15.47 -10.33
CA ALA A 328 -4.72 -15.85 -9.01
C ALA A 328 -3.69 -16.98 -9.11
N MET A 329 -2.53 -16.78 -8.50
CA MET A 329 -1.41 -17.71 -8.55
C MET A 329 -0.80 -17.91 -7.17
N THR A 330 -0.36 -19.13 -6.89
CA THR A 330 0.40 -19.43 -5.67
C THR A 330 1.84 -19.71 -6.04
N LEU A 331 2.75 -18.88 -5.56
CA LEU A 331 4.18 -18.95 -5.86
C LEU A 331 4.98 -19.29 -4.60
N ASP A 332 6.03 -20.07 -4.76
CA ASP A 332 7.03 -20.30 -3.71
C ASP A 332 8.33 -19.60 -4.10
N SER A 333 8.86 -18.80 -3.20
CA SER A 333 10.06 -17.97 -3.45
C SER A 333 11.30 -18.80 -3.90
N VAL A 334 11.38 -20.08 -3.55
CA VAL A 334 12.45 -20.96 -4.02
C VAL A 334 12.43 -21.17 -5.54
N GLU A 335 11.27 -21.07 -6.18
CA GLU A 335 11.14 -21.16 -7.64
C GLU A 335 11.87 -20.01 -8.34
N HIS A 336 12.08 -18.90 -7.64
CA HIS A 336 12.76 -17.69 -8.11
C HIS A 336 14.19 -17.54 -7.53
N GLY A 337 14.77 -18.61 -6.98
CA GLY A 337 16.15 -18.65 -6.49
C GLY A 337 16.36 -18.22 -5.04
N SER A 338 15.30 -18.05 -4.26
CA SER A 338 15.40 -17.77 -2.82
C SER A 338 15.92 -18.98 -2.03
N PRO A 339 16.77 -18.80 -1.01
CA PRO A 339 17.22 -19.88 -0.12
C PRO A 339 16.19 -20.26 0.96
N SER A 340 14.97 -19.74 0.87
CA SER A 340 13.89 -20.05 1.81
C SER A 340 12.56 -20.27 1.10
N HIS A 341 11.79 -21.23 1.61
CA HIS A 341 10.41 -21.41 1.16
C HIS A 341 9.52 -20.28 1.70
N ARG A 342 8.78 -19.64 0.81
CA ARG A 342 7.74 -18.66 1.15
C ARG A 342 6.61 -18.74 0.14
N LYS A 343 5.61 -19.58 0.45
CA LYS A 343 4.42 -19.72 -0.41
C LYS A 343 3.45 -18.57 -0.13
N ARG A 344 3.07 -17.87 -1.22
CA ARG A 344 2.13 -16.76 -1.16
C ARG A 344 1.14 -16.82 -2.31
N ARG A 345 -0.06 -16.32 -2.04
CA ARG A 345 -1.09 -16.10 -3.04
C ARG A 345 -0.90 -14.70 -3.61
N PHE A 346 -0.87 -14.62 -4.94
CA PHE A 346 -0.83 -13.37 -5.67
C PHE A 346 -2.11 -13.27 -6.49
N LEU A 347 -2.80 -12.13 -6.36
CA LEU A 347 -3.94 -11.77 -7.19
C LEU A 347 -3.51 -10.63 -8.09
N THR A 348 -3.70 -10.77 -9.40
CA THR A 348 -3.40 -9.72 -10.35
C THR A 348 -4.61 -9.43 -11.21
N ALA A 349 -4.79 -8.16 -11.56
CA ALA A 349 -5.84 -7.72 -12.45
C ALA A 349 -5.30 -6.72 -13.47
N TYR A 350 -5.82 -6.77 -14.68
CA TYR A 350 -5.39 -5.97 -15.81
C TYR A 350 -6.59 -5.38 -16.53
N ARG A 351 -6.53 -4.09 -16.84
CA ARG A 351 -7.64 -3.39 -17.48
C ARG A 351 -7.64 -3.57 -19.00
N ASN A 352 -6.54 -3.26 -19.65
CA ASN A 352 -6.47 -3.13 -21.11
C ASN A 352 -5.51 -4.10 -21.78
N GLN A 353 -4.77 -4.91 -21.02
CA GLN A 353 -3.78 -5.81 -21.58
C GLN A 353 -3.98 -7.25 -21.09
N THR A 354 -3.53 -8.21 -21.90
CA THR A 354 -3.38 -9.59 -21.48
C THR A 354 -1.90 -9.86 -21.28
N PRO A 355 -1.45 -10.25 -20.08
CA PRO A 355 -0.05 -10.51 -19.84
C PRO A 355 0.42 -11.74 -20.60
N VAL A 356 1.57 -11.65 -21.27
CA VAL A 356 2.18 -12.74 -22.04
C VAL A 356 3.38 -13.37 -21.36
N ILE A 357 4.01 -12.64 -20.42
CA ILE A 357 5.18 -13.14 -19.68
C ILE A 357 4.74 -14.10 -18.57
N SER A 358 5.37 -15.27 -18.46
CA SER A 358 5.12 -16.22 -17.37
C SER A 358 5.72 -15.73 -16.06
N VAL A 359 5.08 -16.03 -14.93
CA VAL A 359 5.66 -15.87 -13.57
C VAL A 359 6.55 -17.05 -13.19
N HIS A 360 6.39 -18.18 -13.88
CA HIS A 360 7.24 -19.36 -13.68
C HIS A 360 8.42 -19.29 -14.64
N PRO A 361 9.65 -19.56 -14.18
CA PRO A 361 10.81 -19.50 -15.02
C PRO A 361 10.78 -20.59 -16.10
N GLU A 362 11.23 -20.24 -17.31
CA GLU A 362 11.39 -21.21 -18.40
C GLU A 362 12.44 -22.28 -18.06
N THR A 363 13.50 -21.86 -17.41
CA THR A 363 14.55 -22.74 -16.89
C THR A 363 14.59 -22.62 -15.36
N PRO A 364 14.51 -23.73 -14.61
CA PRO A 364 14.59 -23.70 -13.16
C PRO A 364 15.82 -22.97 -12.65
N PHE A 365 15.65 -22.22 -11.58
CA PHE A 365 16.78 -21.59 -10.87
C PHE A 365 17.60 -22.68 -10.16
N PRO A 366 18.92 -22.54 -10.08
CA PRO A 366 19.75 -23.37 -9.19
C PRO A 366 19.21 -23.28 -7.76
N VAL A 367 19.19 -24.40 -7.07
CA VAL A 367 18.73 -24.42 -5.67
C VAL A 367 19.78 -23.77 -4.81
N THR A 368 19.44 -22.63 -4.20
CA THR A 368 20.28 -21.98 -3.17
C THR A 368 19.96 -22.60 -1.80
N THR A 369 20.95 -23.23 -1.17
CA THR A 369 20.76 -23.84 0.14
C THR A 369 20.88 -22.82 1.26
N PHE A 370 20.32 -23.16 2.44
CA PHE A 370 20.52 -22.36 3.64
C PHE A 370 22.02 -22.21 3.97
N ALA A 371 22.78 -23.31 3.90
CA ALA A 371 24.22 -23.31 4.17
C ALA A 371 24.98 -22.32 3.27
N GLN A 372 24.68 -22.30 1.97
CA GLN A 372 25.27 -21.34 1.03
C GLN A 372 24.92 -19.89 1.42
N CYS A 373 23.66 -19.65 1.79
CA CYS A 373 23.20 -18.32 2.17
C CYS A 373 23.92 -17.78 3.42
N VAL A 374 24.13 -18.61 4.43
CA VAL A 374 24.69 -18.18 5.72
C VAL A 374 26.20 -18.51 5.88
N GLY A 375 26.84 -19.04 4.84
CA GLY A 375 28.26 -19.38 4.85
C GLY A 375 28.62 -20.58 5.74
N TRP A 376 27.70 -21.51 5.97
CA TRP A 376 27.97 -22.72 6.75
C TRP A 376 28.49 -23.85 5.87
N GLY A 377 29.33 -24.71 6.45
CA GLY A 377 29.74 -25.96 5.80
C GLY A 377 28.55 -26.93 5.62
N PRO A 378 28.71 -27.91 4.69
CA PRO A 378 27.66 -28.90 4.43
C PRO A 378 27.42 -29.84 5.62
N GLY A 379 26.29 -30.55 5.59
CA GLY A 379 25.91 -31.59 6.56
C GLY A 379 25.36 -31.06 7.88
N ARG A 380 25.24 -29.74 8.05
CA ARG A 380 24.71 -29.15 9.30
C ARG A 380 23.17 -29.22 9.37
N ARG A 381 22.67 -29.16 10.58
CA ARG A 381 21.22 -29.06 10.84
C ARG A 381 20.92 -27.76 11.57
N VAL A 382 19.83 -27.13 11.12
CA VAL A 382 19.31 -25.92 11.75
C VAL A 382 18.27 -26.28 12.79
N ASN A 383 18.47 -25.85 14.04
CA ASN A 383 17.45 -25.92 15.09
C ASN A 383 16.67 -24.59 15.11
N THR A 384 15.35 -24.65 14.93
CA THR A 384 14.47 -23.46 14.83
C THR A 384 13.74 -23.12 16.13
N ARG A 385 13.72 -24.00 17.14
CA ARG A 385 12.88 -23.82 18.35
C ARG A 385 13.62 -23.92 19.70
N GLY A 386 14.88 -24.29 19.68
CA GLY A 386 15.62 -24.58 20.90
C GLY A 386 15.14 -25.85 21.64
N GLN A 387 15.89 -26.26 22.68
CA GLN A 387 15.45 -27.35 23.55
C GLN A 387 14.49 -26.81 24.61
N ARG A 388 13.29 -27.36 24.67
CA ARG A 388 12.27 -27.04 25.69
C ARG A 388 12.12 -28.20 26.71
N GLY A 389 13.20 -28.85 27.12
CA GLY A 389 13.14 -29.97 28.02
C GLY A 389 12.54 -31.25 27.41
N ILE A 390 12.28 -32.23 28.22
CA ILE A 390 11.65 -33.50 27.82
C ILE A 390 10.15 -33.43 28.12
N ASP A 391 9.33 -33.87 27.17
CA ASP A 391 7.89 -34.03 27.38
C ASP A 391 7.67 -35.20 28.35
N PRO A 392 7.15 -34.97 29.56
CA PRO A 392 6.99 -36.02 30.56
C PRO A 392 6.03 -37.12 30.14
N ARG A 393 5.14 -36.86 29.17
CA ARG A 393 4.16 -37.80 28.65
C ARG A 393 4.74 -38.73 27.58
N THR A 394 5.63 -38.22 26.74
CA THR A 394 6.15 -38.96 25.59
C THR A 394 7.62 -39.37 25.73
N GLY A 395 8.33 -38.87 26.76
CA GLY A 395 9.77 -39.06 26.96
C GLY A 395 10.64 -38.42 25.85
N ARG A 396 10.04 -37.63 24.96
CA ARG A 396 10.75 -37.02 23.84
C ARG A 396 11.07 -35.54 24.12
N PRO A 397 12.13 -34.98 23.51
CA PRO A 397 12.40 -33.55 23.61
C PRO A 397 11.21 -32.71 23.21
N LYS A 398 10.77 -31.80 24.06
CA LYS A 398 9.76 -30.77 23.74
C LYS A 398 10.40 -29.72 22.85
N GLY A 399 9.89 -29.59 21.64
CA GLY A 399 10.45 -28.69 20.66
C GLY A 399 11.48 -29.41 19.79
N GLY A 400 12.13 -28.70 18.91
CA GLY A 400 13.02 -29.30 17.93
C GLY A 400 12.36 -29.47 16.58
N GLY A 401 11.76 -28.38 16.04
CA GLY A 401 11.65 -28.23 14.62
C GLY A 401 13.04 -27.88 14.10
N GLY A 402 13.49 -28.55 13.05
CA GLY A 402 14.77 -28.27 12.41
C GLY A 402 14.73 -28.75 10.97
N PHE A 403 15.70 -28.35 10.19
CA PHE A 403 15.87 -28.77 8.81
C PHE A 403 17.36 -28.91 8.47
N SER A 404 17.68 -29.66 7.40
CA SER A 404 19.05 -29.72 6.90
C SER A 404 19.44 -28.39 6.28
N ALA A 405 20.62 -27.88 6.61
CA ALA A 405 21.18 -26.68 6.02
C ALA A 405 21.53 -26.87 4.53
N ASP A 406 21.62 -28.12 4.04
CA ASP A 406 21.92 -28.45 2.64
C ASP A 406 20.70 -28.32 1.70
N ARG A 407 19.63 -27.71 2.17
CA ARG A 407 18.42 -27.41 1.37
C ARG A 407 17.95 -25.98 1.69
N PRO A 408 17.02 -25.41 0.91
CA PRO A 408 16.36 -24.15 1.27
C PRO A 408 15.71 -24.25 2.66
N SER A 409 15.72 -23.17 3.39
CA SER A 409 15.11 -23.11 4.73
C SER A 409 13.59 -23.23 4.65
N ASN A 410 12.98 -23.54 5.77
CA ASN A 410 11.55 -23.28 5.97
C ASN A 410 11.29 -21.77 5.89
N CYS A 411 10.00 -21.39 5.80
CA CYS A 411 9.61 -19.97 5.78
C CYS A 411 10.22 -19.22 6.97
N VAL A 412 10.90 -18.11 6.68
CA VAL A 412 11.44 -17.21 7.71
C VAL A 412 10.27 -16.61 8.47
N THR A 413 10.34 -16.69 9.80
CA THR A 413 9.35 -16.16 10.72
C THR A 413 9.98 -15.13 11.65
N ALA A 414 9.18 -14.37 12.37
CA ALA A 414 9.65 -13.41 13.37
C ALA A 414 10.56 -14.02 14.45
N THR A 415 10.56 -15.35 14.61
CA THR A 415 11.44 -16.06 15.55
C THR A 415 12.76 -16.54 14.93
N ALA A 416 13.02 -16.25 13.66
CA ALA A 416 14.24 -16.70 12.96
C ALA A 416 15.53 -16.21 13.61
N TYR A 417 15.49 -15.10 14.36
CA TYR A 417 16.62 -14.64 15.16
C TYR A 417 17.17 -15.71 16.16
N GLY A 418 16.34 -16.70 16.50
CA GLY A 418 16.71 -17.80 17.40
C GLY A 418 17.27 -19.04 16.68
N TRP A 419 17.34 -19.03 15.34
CA TRP A 419 17.84 -20.16 14.56
C TRP A 419 19.34 -20.37 14.81
N LYS A 420 19.72 -21.62 14.99
CA LYS A 420 21.11 -22.00 15.32
C LYS A 420 21.46 -23.38 14.78
N ASP A 421 22.74 -23.60 14.57
CA ASP A 421 23.28 -24.92 14.33
C ASP A 421 22.96 -25.85 15.49
N GLU A 422 22.49 -27.06 15.19
CA GLU A 422 22.02 -28.01 16.21
C GLU A 422 23.18 -28.55 17.09
N ASP A 423 24.34 -28.76 16.47
CA ASP A 423 25.48 -29.37 17.13
C ASP A 423 26.36 -28.32 17.85
N SER A 424 26.77 -27.28 17.14
CA SER A 424 27.66 -26.25 17.70
C SER A 424 26.96 -25.18 18.52
N GLY A 425 25.64 -25.02 18.34
CA GLY A 425 24.86 -23.91 18.89
C GLY A 425 25.15 -22.55 18.26
N GLN A 426 25.95 -22.50 17.20
CA GLN A 426 26.24 -21.28 16.44
C GLN A 426 24.95 -20.70 15.89
N ARG A 427 24.61 -19.47 16.23
CA ARG A 427 23.44 -18.75 15.69
C ARG A 427 23.72 -18.21 14.29
N ILE A 428 22.67 -18.05 13.49
CA ILE A 428 22.77 -17.30 12.25
C ILE A 428 23.13 -15.84 12.57
N HIS A 429 23.90 -15.23 11.67
CA HIS A 429 24.21 -13.81 11.80
C HIS A 429 22.96 -12.97 11.50
N GLN A 430 22.84 -11.84 12.17
CA GLN A 430 21.67 -10.96 11.97
C GLN A 430 21.50 -10.51 10.50
N ASN A 431 22.59 -10.35 9.75
CA ASN A 431 22.54 -9.95 8.34
C ASN A 431 22.03 -11.07 7.43
N ASP A 432 22.16 -12.34 7.85
CA ASP A 432 21.72 -13.49 7.06
C ASP A 432 20.21 -13.65 7.05
N ILE A 433 19.49 -13.09 8.05
CA ILE A 433 18.02 -13.14 8.10
C ILE A 433 17.43 -12.43 6.88
N GLY A 434 17.95 -11.27 6.52
CA GLY A 434 17.53 -10.56 5.31
C GLY A 434 17.91 -11.31 4.04
N ARG A 435 19.12 -11.91 3.99
CA ARG A 435 19.57 -12.72 2.86
C ARG A 435 18.70 -13.94 2.61
N LEU A 436 18.19 -14.57 3.67
CA LEU A 436 17.25 -15.70 3.56
C LEU A 436 15.94 -15.35 2.84
N VAL A 437 15.55 -14.09 2.80
CA VAL A 437 14.35 -13.62 2.10
C VAL A 437 14.67 -12.80 0.85
N GLY A 438 15.93 -12.85 0.38
CA GLY A 438 16.33 -12.29 -0.91
C GLY A 438 16.86 -10.87 -0.87
N PHE A 439 17.25 -10.34 0.28
CA PHE A 439 17.86 -9.02 0.38
C PHE A 439 19.39 -9.09 0.46
N ARG A 440 20.05 -8.04 0.04
CA ARG A 440 21.50 -7.90 0.14
C ARG A 440 21.96 -7.88 1.60
N SER A 441 23.19 -8.30 1.87
CA SER A 441 23.77 -8.31 3.21
C SER A 441 23.87 -6.91 3.82
N ASP A 442 24.03 -5.90 3.00
CA ASP A 442 24.14 -4.48 3.36
C ASP A 442 22.79 -3.73 3.35
N TYR A 443 21.65 -4.45 3.26
CA TYR A 443 20.34 -3.83 3.30
C TYR A 443 20.15 -3.10 4.64
N PRO A 444 19.67 -1.84 4.62
CA PRO A 444 19.73 -0.96 5.80
C PRO A 444 18.57 -1.19 6.76
N TRP A 445 18.45 -2.40 7.29
CA TRP A 445 17.44 -2.75 8.29
C TRP A 445 17.54 -1.83 9.49
N THR A 446 16.49 -1.10 9.81
CA THR A 446 16.46 -0.24 10.98
C THR A 446 16.05 -0.99 12.24
N HIS A 447 16.37 -0.40 13.39
CA HIS A 447 16.03 -0.93 14.70
C HIS A 447 14.88 -0.16 15.36
N ILE A 448 14.25 0.74 14.64
CA ILE A 448 13.10 1.52 15.12
C ILE A 448 11.88 0.60 15.15
N GLY A 449 11.11 0.61 16.23
CA GLY A 449 9.87 -0.14 16.37
C GLY A 449 9.90 -1.22 17.47
N ARG A 450 9.24 -2.35 17.22
CA ARG A 450 8.87 -3.38 18.22
C ARG A 450 10.01 -4.24 18.80
N GLY A 451 11.15 -3.70 19.11
CA GLY A 451 12.23 -4.46 19.73
C GLY A 451 13.59 -4.06 19.22
N GLU A 452 14.60 -4.68 19.78
CA GLU A 452 15.99 -4.34 19.53
C GLU A 452 16.63 -5.22 18.47
N GLY A 453 17.32 -4.62 17.53
CA GLY A 453 18.28 -5.25 16.65
C GLY A 453 17.74 -6.46 15.86
N ILE A 454 18.25 -7.63 16.18
CA ILE A 454 17.95 -8.86 15.43
C ILE A 454 16.47 -9.28 15.45
N ARG A 455 15.71 -8.96 16.51
CA ARG A 455 14.28 -9.29 16.60
C ARG A 455 13.47 -8.45 15.64
N THR A 456 13.72 -7.14 15.58
CA THR A 456 13.07 -6.24 14.65
C THR A 456 13.33 -6.63 13.20
N ARG A 457 14.59 -6.95 12.87
CA ARG A 457 14.97 -7.46 11.55
C ARG A 457 14.25 -8.76 11.18
N ALA A 458 14.20 -9.72 12.12
CA ALA A 458 13.50 -10.98 11.88
C ALA A 458 12.00 -10.78 11.66
N GLN A 459 11.37 -9.82 12.34
CA GLN A 459 9.97 -9.46 12.12
C GLN A 459 9.79 -8.85 10.73
N GLN A 460 10.58 -7.85 10.38
CA GLN A 460 10.50 -7.22 9.06
C GLN A 460 10.74 -8.24 7.93
N ALA A 461 11.74 -9.12 8.08
CA ALA A 461 12.00 -10.19 7.11
C ALA A 461 10.88 -11.25 7.03
N ALA A 462 10.14 -11.45 8.13
CA ALA A 462 8.98 -12.35 8.12
C ALA A 462 7.77 -11.76 7.39
N ASP A 463 7.66 -10.45 7.36
CA ASP A 463 6.51 -9.73 6.79
C ASP A 463 6.73 -9.28 5.33
N VAL A 464 7.97 -9.40 4.82
CA VAL A 464 8.33 -8.90 3.48
C VAL A 464 7.92 -9.83 2.35
N VAL A 465 7.62 -9.28 1.18
CA VAL A 465 7.58 -10.03 -0.09
C VAL A 465 9.01 -10.25 -0.59
N CYS A 466 9.33 -11.47 -1.02
CA CYS A 466 10.65 -11.77 -1.59
C CYS A 466 10.88 -10.95 -2.88
N PRO A 467 11.97 -10.17 -2.98
CA PRO A 467 12.23 -9.32 -4.15
C PRO A 467 12.25 -10.06 -5.49
N MET A 468 12.78 -11.29 -5.53
CA MET A 468 12.82 -12.09 -6.75
C MET A 468 11.42 -12.52 -7.19
N THR A 469 10.56 -12.92 -6.25
CA THR A 469 9.16 -13.25 -6.54
C THR A 469 8.37 -12.01 -6.95
N ALA A 470 8.60 -10.88 -6.28
CA ALA A 470 8.03 -9.59 -6.66
C ALA A 470 8.43 -9.21 -8.10
N ALA A 471 9.70 -9.42 -8.49
CA ALA A 471 10.18 -9.17 -9.84
C ALA A 471 9.46 -10.05 -10.88
N ALA A 472 9.21 -11.33 -10.58
CA ALA A 472 8.48 -12.22 -11.48
C ALA A 472 7.02 -11.77 -11.67
N VAL A 473 6.33 -11.42 -10.58
CA VAL A 473 4.93 -10.95 -10.64
C VAL A 473 4.84 -9.62 -11.40
N ILE A 474 5.69 -8.65 -11.08
CA ILE A 474 5.68 -7.35 -11.74
C ILE A 474 6.22 -7.44 -13.17
N GLY A 475 7.17 -8.30 -13.46
CA GLY A 475 7.62 -8.61 -14.82
C GLY A 475 6.46 -9.07 -15.70
N ARG A 476 5.61 -9.99 -15.20
CA ARG A 476 4.37 -10.37 -15.86
C ARG A 476 3.42 -9.18 -16.03
N VAL A 477 3.20 -8.43 -14.95
CA VAL A 477 2.28 -7.28 -14.93
C VAL A 477 2.68 -6.22 -15.96
N LEU A 478 3.95 -5.92 -16.08
CA LEU A 478 4.48 -4.89 -16.98
C LEU A 478 4.92 -5.46 -18.35
N ASN A 479 4.71 -6.75 -18.60
CA ASN A 479 5.24 -7.47 -19.76
C ASN A 479 6.76 -7.30 -19.97
N LEU A 480 7.51 -7.31 -18.87
CA LEU A 480 8.98 -7.22 -18.85
C LEU A 480 9.59 -8.59 -18.60
N HIS A 481 10.62 -8.95 -19.38
CA HIS A 481 11.40 -10.14 -19.09
C HIS A 481 12.14 -9.98 -17.77
N TRP A 482 11.95 -10.90 -16.85
CA TRP A 482 12.44 -10.82 -15.46
C TRP A 482 13.51 -11.86 -15.12
N GLU A 483 13.57 -12.97 -15.86
CA GLU A 483 14.39 -14.14 -15.48
C GLU A 483 15.89 -13.84 -15.47
N GLU A 484 16.40 -13.21 -16.53
CA GLU A 484 17.84 -12.91 -16.65
C GLU A 484 18.32 -11.95 -15.58
N GLN A 485 17.53 -10.89 -15.35
CA GLN A 485 17.81 -9.91 -14.30
C GLN A 485 17.78 -10.57 -12.92
N THR A 486 16.79 -11.45 -12.68
CA THR A 486 16.69 -12.18 -11.42
C THR A 486 17.85 -13.16 -11.25
N ARG A 487 18.28 -13.87 -12.29
CA ARG A 487 19.46 -14.76 -12.24
C ARG A 487 20.73 -13.97 -11.90
N THR A 488 20.90 -12.84 -12.53
CA THR A 488 22.02 -11.92 -12.23
C THR A 488 21.98 -11.46 -10.77
N TYR A 489 20.81 -11.11 -10.28
CA TYR A 489 20.63 -10.69 -8.89
C TYR A 489 20.93 -11.82 -7.91
N VAL A 490 20.39 -13.02 -8.12
CA VAL A 490 20.61 -14.22 -7.31
C VAL A 490 22.10 -14.60 -7.25
N THR A 491 22.77 -14.59 -8.39
CA THR A 491 24.23 -14.83 -8.49
C THR A 491 25.00 -13.84 -7.62
N LYS A 492 24.70 -12.55 -7.72
CA LYS A 492 25.34 -11.51 -6.90
C LYS A 492 25.08 -11.68 -5.40
N LEU A 493 23.89 -12.20 -5.03
CA LEU A 493 23.55 -12.41 -3.61
C LEU A 493 24.28 -13.59 -3.00
N TYR A 494 24.46 -14.70 -3.73
CA TYR A 494 24.81 -15.97 -3.14
C TYR A 494 26.12 -16.59 -3.66
N ASP A 495 26.60 -16.23 -4.87
CA ASP A 495 27.86 -16.75 -5.40
C ASP A 495 29.09 -15.99 -4.88
N THR A 496 28.91 -14.84 -4.24
CA THR A 496 29.99 -14.06 -3.62
C THR A 496 30.43 -14.56 -2.24
N ALA A 497 30.09 -15.79 -1.88
CA ALA A 497 30.55 -16.42 -0.65
C ALA A 497 32.03 -16.86 -0.76
N GLY A 498 32.92 -15.90 -0.99
CA GLY A 498 34.26 -15.96 -0.43
C GLY A 498 34.16 -15.68 1.08
N PRO A 499 34.97 -16.28 1.92
CA PRO A 499 34.92 -16.09 3.35
C PRO A 499 35.07 -14.62 3.71
N ALA A 500 34.11 -14.09 4.51
CA ALA A 500 34.22 -12.79 5.16
C ALA A 500 35.25 -12.83 6.27
#